data_82e81573f5e197392daaf19c20e4e9e4
#
_entry.id   82e81573f5e197392daaf19c20e4e9e4
#
_cell.length_a   1.000
_cell.length_b   1.000
_cell.length_c   1.000
_cell.angle_alpha   90.00
_cell.angle_beta   90.00
_cell.angle_gamma   90.00
#
_symmetry.space_group_name_H-M   'P 1'
#
loop_
_entity.id
_entity.type
_entity.pdbx_description
1 polymer ?
#
loop_
_entity_poly.entity_id
_entity_poly.type
_entity_poly.pdbx_seq_one_letter_code
_entity_poly.pdbx_strand_id
1 'polypeptide(L)'
;MPPRVHVHVSSDMGKPSIPCLDGAHMATVVRNERVTHQDHFQDVRCIDLALDRATAPSYRAGDVVCLVPENKPEDVEALLQRLGWAPVADKMLRLTQNDPHRPWPPAIWHDMQQGSLTLRRLLTVHLDPFSVPRRSFFDLIRHFSPPDHREHEKLVEFLQPGEGTDDMYEYAQRVRRTMAEVLAEFKSVQVPPSYAMELFPLMRAR
;
A
#
# COMPACT_ATOMS: atom_id res chain seq x y z
N MET A 1 -11.65 17.59 -3.51
CA MET A 1 -11.16 17.31 -4.88
C MET A 1 -11.63 15.90 -5.25
N PRO A 2 -12.27 15.67 -6.39
CA PRO A 2 -12.69 14.30 -6.75
C PRO A 2 -11.47 13.42 -7.01
N PRO A 3 -11.52 12.12 -6.68
CA PRO A 3 -10.42 11.21 -6.92
C PRO A 3 -10.20 11.02 -8.43
N ARG A 4 -8.95 10.77 -8.84
CA ARG A 4 -8.59 10.45 -10.24
C ARG A 4 -9.06 9.05 -10.63
N VAL A 5 -9.10 8.16 -9.65
CA VAL A 5 -9.60 6.80 -9.76
C VAL A 5 -10.76 6.64 -8.79
N HIS A 6 -11.94 6.36 -9.33
CA HIS A 6 -13.12 6.09 -8.51
C HIS A 6 -13.18 4.62 -8.13
N VAL A 7 -13.24 4.35 -6.84
CA VAL A 7 -13.41 3.01 -6.27
C VAL A 7 -14.89 2.82 -5.92
N HIS A 8 -15.56 1.93 -6.62
CA HIS A 8 -16.95 1.58 -6.38
C HIS A 8 -17.01 0.22 -5.66
N VAL A 9 -17.64 0.21 -4.48
CA VAL A 9 -17.83 -1.02 -3.70
C VAL A 9 -19.15 -1.65 -4.14
N SER A 10 -19.09 -2.90 -4.60
CA SER A 10 -20.27 -3.69 -4.95
C SER A 10 -21.01 -4.20 -3.72
N SER A 11 -22.27 -4.66 -3.91
CA SER A 11 -22.97 -5.48 -2.91
C SER A 11 -22.37 -6.89 -2.79
N ASP A 12 -21.73 -7.36 -3.87
CA ASP A 12 -21.26 -8.73 -4.00
C ASP A 12 -19.90 -8.94 -3.33
N MET A 13 -19.67 -10.17 -2.84
CA MET A 13 -18.37 -10.55 -2.29
C MET A 13 -17.35 -10.79 -3.40
N GLY A 14 -16.10 -10.44 -3.14
CA GLY A 14 -14.99 -10.75 -4.03
C GLY A 14 -14.73 -12.26 -4.11
N LYS A 15 -14.31 -12.73 -5.27
CA LYS A 15 -13.92 -14.12 -5.47
C LYS A 15 -12.49 -14.36 -4.94
N PRO A 16 -12.15 -15.59 -4.50
CA PRO A 16 -10.78 -15.97 -4.26
C PRO A 16 -9.91 -15.74 -5.51
N SER A 17 -8.74 -15.17 -5.35
CA SER A 17 -7.80 -14.95 -6.44
C SER A 17 -6.52 -15.73 -6.22
N ILE A 18 -6.00 -16.29 -7.29
CA ILE A 18 -4.63 -16.81 -7.33
C ILE A 18 -3.76 -15.65 -7.79
N PRO A 19 -2.64 -15.35 -7.09
CA PRO A 19 -1.71 -14.33 -7.55
C PRO A 19 -1.24 -14.66 -8.97
N CYS A 20 -1.54 -13.79 -9.92
CA CYS A 20 -1.08 -13.93 -11.29
C CYS A 20 -0.52 -12.58 -11.74
N LEU A 21 0.79 -12.53 -11.86
CA LEU A 21 1.51 -11.48 -12.59
C LEU A 21 2.13 -12.18 -13.80
N ASP A 22 1.84 -11.71 -15.00
CA ASP A 22 2.43 -12.24 -16.21
C ASP A 22 3.97 -12.26 -16.09
N GLY A 23 4.56 -13.44 -16.24
CA GLY A 23 6.01 -13.66 -16.12
C GLY A 23 6.53 -13.72 -14.67
N ALA A 24 5.67 -13.67 -13.65
CA ALA A 24 6.06 -13.86 -12.26
C ALA A 24 5.96 -15.36 -11.87
N HIS A 25 6.87 -15.78 -11.00
CA HIS A 25 6.91 -17.13 -10.46
C HIS A 25 6.73 -17.09 -8.95
N MET A 26 5.90 -17.98 -8.43
CA MET A 26 5.76 -18.16 -6.98
C MET A 26 7.03 -18.81 -6.42
N ALA A 27 7.54 -18.21 -5.35
CA ALA A 27 8.67 -18.73 -4.60
C ALA A 27 8.29 -18.97 -3.14
N THR A 28 8.83 -20.03 -2.54
CA THR A 28 8.67 -20.30 -1.11
C THR A 28 9.92 -19.89 -0.37
N VAL A 29 9.78 -19.11 0.69
CA VAL A 29 10.90 -18.79 1.59
C VAL A 29 11.23 -20.03 2.41
N VAL A 30 12.39 -20.65 2.15
CA VAL A 30 12.87 -21.83 2.87
C VAL A 30 13.83 -21.48 4.00
N ARG A 31 14.49 -20.31 3.93
CA ARG A 31 15.37 -19.78 4.97
C ARG A 31 15.26 -18.25 5.00
N ASN A 32 15.26 -17.71 6.21
CA ASN A 32 15.31 -16.26 6.46
C ASN A 32 16.09 -16.04 7.77
N GLU A 33 17.40 -15.97 7.67
CA GLU A 33 18.30 -15.89 8.80
C GLU A 33 19.03 -14.56 8.86
N ARG A 34 19.10 -13.98 10.05
CA ARG A 34 19.91 -12.80 10.30
C ARG A 34 21.39 -13.19 10.28
N VAL A 35 22.18 -12.48 9.44
CA VAL A 35 23.63 -12.72 9.29
C VAL A 35 24.48 -11.70 10.06
N THR A 36 23.88 -10.57 10.47
CA THR A 36 24.54 -9.59 11.35
C THR A 36 24.35 -9.97 12.81
N HIS A 37 25.32 -9.61 13.67
CA HIS A 37 25.20 -9.78 15.11
C HIS A 37 23.94 -9.11 15.67
N GLN A 38 23.38 -9.65 16.77
CA GLN A 38 22.14 -9.14 17.35
C GLN A 38 22.22 -7.66 17.75
N ASP A 39 23.37 -7.21 18.25
CA ASP A 39 23.62 -5.84 18.69
C ASP A 39 23.98 -4.89 17.53
N HIS A 40 24.10 -5.40 16.31
CA HIS A 40 24.41 -4.56 15.17
C HIS A 40 23.16 -3.76 14.77
N PHE A 41 23.33 -2.46 14.48
CA PHE A 41 22.23 -1.55 14.15
C PHE A 41 21.46 -1.92 12.87
N GLN A 42 22.07 -2.69 11.96
CA GLN A 42 21.41 -3.19 10.75
C GLN A 42 21.01 -4.66 10.93
N ASP A 43 19.83 -5.01 10.48
CA ASP A 43 19.35 -6.39 10.35
C ASP A 43 19.53 -6.86 8.90
N VAL A 44 20.70 -7.41 8.58
CA VAL A 44 20.97 -8.02 7.27
C VAL A 44 20.62 -9.50 7.34
N ARG A 45 19.87 -9.96 6.34
CA ARG A 45 19.36 -11.33 6.31
C ARG A 45 19.78 -12.08 5.06
N CYS A 46 20.07 -13.36 5.23
CA CYS A 46 20.19 -14.34 4.16
C CYS A 46 18.81 -14.97 3.94
N ILE A 47 18.29 -14.85 2.71
CA ILE A 47 16.98 -15.39 2.33
C ILE A 47 17.19 -16.40 1.21
N ASP A 48 16.76 -17.65 1.42
CA ASP A 48 16.76 -18.68 0.41
C ASP A 48 15.32 -18.86 -0.11
N LEU A 49 15.17 -18.80 -1.42
CA LEU A 49 13.90 -18.97 -2.11
C LEU A 49 13.90 -20.27 -2.92
N ALA A 50 12.91 -21.12 -2.70
CA ALA A 50 12.67 -22.28 -3.52
C ALA A 50 11.66 -21.95 -4.62
N LEU A 51 12.02 -22.25 -5.86
CA LEU A 51 11.16 -22.15 -7.03
C LEU A 51 10.75 -23.57 -7.46
N ASP A 52 9.57 -23.71 -8.03
CA ASP A 52 9.16 -24.95 -8.68
C ASP A 52 10.07 -25.22 -9.89
N ARG A 53 10.73 -26.38 -9.90
CA ARG A 53 11.66 -26.77 -10.97
C ARG A 53 11.03 -26.82 -12.36
N ALA A 54 9.72 -27.09 -12.43
CA ALA A 54 9.02 -27.18 -13.71
C ALA A 54 8.76 -25.80 -14.34
N THR A 55 8.66 -24.76 -13.51
CA THR A 55 8.31 -23.40 -13.93
C THR A 55 9.39 -22.37 -13.67
N ALA A 56 10.48 -22.78 -13.01
CA ALA A 56 11.57 -21.89 -12.65
C ALA A 56 12.20 -21.26 -13.90
N PRO A 57 12.38 -19.93 -13.93
CA PRO A 57 13.07 -19.27 -15.03
C PRO A 57 14.54 -19.65 -15.05
N SER A 58 15.12 -19.77 -16.25
CA SER A 58 16.57 -19.82 -16.38
C SER A 58 17.15 -18.43 -16.10
N TYR A 59 18.21 -18.34 -15.33
CA TYR A 59 18.90 -17.08 -15.05
C TYR A 59 20.39 -17.19 -15.32
N ARG A 60 21.02 -16.06 -15.59
CA ARG A 60 22.46 -15.93 -15.87
C ARG A 60 23.08 -14.91 -14.93
N ALA A 61 24.38 -14.93 -14.81
CA ALA A 61 25.13 -13.90 -14.10
C ALA A 61 24.82 -12.51 -14.67
N GLY A 62 24.41 -11.58 -13.81
CA GLY A 62 24.00 -10.23 -14.19
C GLY A 62 22.48 -10.02 -14.34
N ASP A 63 21.68 -11.07 -14.29
CA ASP A 63 20.22 -10.93 -14.27
C ASP A 63 19.76 -10.30 -12.95
N VAL A 64 18.67 -9.55 -13.02
CA VAL A 64 18.08 -8.85 -11.87
C VAL A 64 16.88 -9.64 -11.37
N VAL A 65 16.86 -9.93 -10.07
CA VAL A 65 15.69 -10.51 -9.39
C VAL A 65 14.80 -9.37 -8.90
N CYS A 66 13.54 -9.40 -9.32
CA CYS A 66 12.52 -8.50 -8.81
C CYS A 66 11.56 -9.28 -7.89
N LEU A 67 11.47 -8.89 -6.62
CA LEU A 67 10.53 -9.47 -5.67
C LEU A 67 9.29 -8.60 -5.58
N VAL A 68 8.11 -9.21 -5.65
CA VAL A 68 6.83 -8.52 -5.42
C VAL A 68 6.36 -8.91 -4.02
N PRO A 69 6.50 -8.02 -3.03
CA PRO A 69 6.09 -8.32 -1.67
C PRO A 69 4.57 -8.22 -1.51
N GLU A 70 4.06 -8.86 -0.46
CA GLU A 70 2.72 -8.63 0.05
C GLU A 70 2.80 -7.97 1.42
N ASN A 71 1.81 -7.13 1.74
CA ASN A 71 1.67 -6.59 3.08
C ASN A 71 1.16 -7.67 4.04
N LYS A 72 1.60 -7.62 5.29
CA LYS A 72 1.18 -8.59 6.31
C LYS A 72 -0.32 -8.50 6.55
N PRO A 73 -1.03 -9.64 6.61
CA PRO A 73 -2.47 -9.65 6.82
C PRO A 73 -2.92 -8.93 8.10
N GLU A 74 -2.14 -9.05 9.19
CA GLU A 74 -2.43 -8.42 10.47
C GLU A 74 -2.39 -6.88 10.38
N ASP A 75 -1.38 -6.35 9.68
CA ASP A 75 -1.20 -4.91 9.51
C ASP A 75 -2.30 -4.33 8.59
N VAL A 76 -2.68 -5.08 7.55
CA VAL A 76 -3.79 -4.72 6.65
C VAL A 76 -5.12 -4.72 7.41
N GLU A 77 -5.37 -5.73 8.26
CA GLU A 77 -6.59 -5.77 9.08
C GLU A 77 -6.66 -4.58 10.04
N ALA A 78 -5.56 -4.28 10.73
CA ALA A 78 -5.48 -3.12 11.61
C ALA A 78 -5.78 -1.79 10.88
N LEU A 79 -5.26 -1.64 9.65
CA LEU A 79 -5.52 -0.47 8.82
C LEU A 79 -6.99 -0.39 8.37
N LEU A 80 -7.58 -1.51 7.95
CA LEU A 80 -9.00 -1.59 7.58
C LEU A 80 -9.91 -1.19 8.75
N GLN A 81 -9.61 -1.67 9.95
CA GLN A 81 -10.33 -1.29 11.17
C GLN A 81 -10.17 0.20 11.47
N ARG A 82 -8.93 0.70 11.39
CA ARG A 82 -8.64 2.11 11.65
C ARG A 82 -9.39 3.06 10.71
N LEU A 83 -9.52 2.71 9.42
CA LEU A 83 -10.22 3.52 8.42
C LEU A 83 -11.73 3.29 8.40
N GLY A 84 -12.25 2.35 9.20
CA GLY A 84 -13.66 1.96 9.18
C GLY A 84 -14.07 1.24 7.89
N TRP A 85 -13.11 0.66 7.17
CA TRP A 85 -13.36 -0.02 5.89
C TRP A 85 -13.65 -1.52 6.05
N ALA A 86 -13.43 -2.09 7.23
CA ALA A 86 -13.61 -3.51 7.51
C ALA A 86 -14.99 -4.07 7.06
N PRO A 87 -16.15 -3.38 7.24
CA PRO A 87 -17.43 -3.91 6.81
C PRO A 87 -17.58 -4.12 5.30
N VAL A 88 -16.73 -3.47 4.49
CA VAL A 88 -16.75 -3.55 3.03
C VAL A 88 -15.45 -4.12 2.45
N ALA A 89 -14.54 -4.57 3.32
CA ALA A 89 -13.19 -4.99 2.95
C ALA A 89 -13.15 -6.12 1.91
N ASP A 90 -14.09 -7.04 1.99
CA ASP A 90 -14.14 -8.24 1.16
C ASP A 90 -15.20 -8.17 0.03
N LYS A 91 -15.85 -7.02 -0.11
CA LYS A 91 -16.77 -6.77 -1.22
C LYS A 91 -15.98 -6.50 -2.51
N MET A 92 -16.53 -6.98 -3.62
CA MET A 92 -15.94 -6.77 -4.94
C MET A 92 -15.84 -5.28 -5.27
N LEU A 93 -14.71 -4.86 -5.78
CA LEU A 93 -14.48 -3.50 -6.25
C LEU A 93 -14.58 -3.41 -7.77
N ARG A 94 -15.13 -2.31 -8.23
CA ARG A 94 -15.01 -1.86 -9.62
C ARG A 94 -14.28 -0.51 -9.61
N LEU A 95 -13.20 -0.44 -10.37
CA LEU A 95 -12.44 0.81 -10.52
C LEU A 95 -12.80 1.46 -11.86
N THR A 96 -12.98 2.78 -11.84
CA THR A 96 -13.09 3.62 -13.03
C THR A 96 -12.11 4.78 -12.90
N GLN A 97 -11.53 5.19 -14.02
CA GLN A 97 -10.56 6.29 -14.03
C GLN A 97 -11.01 7.40 -14.99
N ASN A 98 -10.59 8.63 -14.67
CA ASN A 98 -10.97 9.80 -15.45
C ASN A 98 -10.23 9.89 -16.81
N ASP A 99 -9.06 9.25 -16.92
CA ASP A 99 -8.30 9.17 -18.17
C ASP A 99 -8.44 7.78 -18.79
N PRO A 100 -9.29 7.60 -19.82
CA PRO A 100 -9.52 6.31 -20.46
C PRO A 100 -8.31 5.79 -21.22
N HIS A 101 -7.32 6.63 -21.53
CA HIS A 101 -6.12 6.25 -22.26
C HIS A 101 -5.00 5.75 -21.33
N ARG A 102 -5.13 5.94 -20.01
CA ARG A 102 -4.16 5.44 -19.05
C ARG A 102 -4.38 3.95 -18.83
N PRO A 103 -3.39 3.09 -19.15
CA PRO A 103 -3.56 1.67 -18.91
C PRO A 103 -3.61 1.37 -17.40
N TRP A 104 -4.42 0.40 -17.02
CA TRP A 104 -4.39 -0.16 -15.67
C TRP A 104 -3.09 -0.95 -15.46
N PRO A 105 -2.54 -0.94 -14.23
CA PRO A 105 -1.52 -1.93 -13.87
C PRO A 105 -2.04 -3.35 -14.16
N PRO A 106 -1.26 -4.20 -14.86
CA PRO A 106 -1.75 -5.51 -15.32
C PRO A 106 -2.36 -6.39 -14.21
N ALA A 107 -1.74 -6.40 -13.02
CA ALA A 107 -2.23 -7.17 -11.88
C ALA A 107 -3.59 -6.68 -11.37
N ILE A 108 -3.80 -5.36 -11.28
CA ILE A 108 -5.10 -4.78 -10.89
C ILE A 108 -6.15 -5.09 -11.94
N TRP A 109 -5.80 -4.94 -13.23
CA TRP A 109 -6.69 -5.28 -14.33
C TRP A 109 -7.12 -6.75 -14.29
N HIS A 110 -6.16 -7.66 -14.07
CA HIS A 110 -6.44 -9.08 -13.93
C HIS A 110 -7.44 -9.35 -12.81
N ASP A 111 -7.20 -8.83 -11.62
CA ASP A 111 -8.09 -9.02 -10.46
C ASP A 111 -9.49 -8.43 -10.70
N MET A 112 -9.58 -7.29 -11.41
CA MET A 112 -10.88 -6.73 -11.81
C MET A 112 -11.65 -7.68 -12.73
N GLN A 113 -10.98 -8.26 -13.75
CA GLN A 113 -11.61 -9.18 -14.70
C GLN A 113 -12.06 -10.48 -14.03
N GLN A 114 -11.31 -10.96 -13.05
CA GLN A 114 -11.67 -12.17 -12.29
C GLN A 114 -12.76 -11.93 -11.23
N GLY A 115 -13.10 -10.67 -10.95
CA GLY A 115 -14.00 -10.30 -9.85
C GLY A 115 -13.41 -10.58 -8.47
N SER A 116 -12.09 -10.62 -8.36
CA SER A 116 -11.36 -10.90 -7.12
C SER A 116 -10.80 -9.64 -6.45
N LEU A 117 -10.92 -8.48 -7.10
CA LEU A 117 -10.45 -7.23 -6.53
C LEU A 117 -11.37 -6.80 -5.37
N THR A 118 -10.80 -6.72 -4.18
CA THR A 118 -11.45 -6.22 -2.96
C THR A 118 -10.56 -5.17 -2.30
N LEU A 119 -11.07 -4.40 -1.30
CA LEU A 119 -10.22 -3.48 -0.53
C LEU A 119 -9.10 -4.22 0.19
N ARG A 120 -9.40 -5.37 0.79
CA ARG A 120 -8.41 -6.21 1.44
C ARG A 120 -7.30 -6.59 0.46
N ARG A 121 -7.66 -7.15 -0.70
CA ARG A 121 -6.68 -7.54 -1.72
C ARG A 121 -5.91 -6.34 -2.27
N LEU A 122 -6.59 -5.21 -2.50
CA LEU A 122 -5.97 -3.98 -2.95
C LEU A 122 -4.87 -3.51 -1.99
N LEU A 123 -5.15 -3.54 -0.67
CA LEU A 123 -4.19 -3.18 0.37
C LEU A 123 -3.12 -4.24 0.61
N THR A 124 -3.41 -5.53 0.38
CA THR A 124 -2.43 -6.61 0.59
C THR A 124 -1.40 -6.68 -0.53
N VAL A 125 -1.85 -6.55 -1.80
CA VAL A 125 -1.02 -6.89 -2.97
C VAL A 125 -0.66 -5.68 -3.81
N HIS A 126 -1.56 -4.70 -3.92
CA HIS A 126 -1.41 -3.66 -4.94
C HIS A 126 -0.99 -2.29 -4.41
N LEU A 127 -1.28 -1.98 -3.15
CA LEU A 127 -0.97 -0.68 -2.54
C LEU A 127 0.06 -0.84 -1.41
N ASP A 128 0.84 0.22 -1.19
CA ASP A 128 1.88 0.28 -0.17
C ASP A 128 1.54 1.33 0.92
N PRO A 129 0.61 1.03 1.85
CA PRO A 129 0.25 1.90 2.96
C PRO A 129 1.35 1.99 4.04
N PHE A 130 2.34 1.12 3.98
CA PHE A 130 3.45 1.04 4.94
C PHE A 130 4.73 1.71 4.45
N SER A 131 4.66 2.44 3.33
CA SER A 131 5.73 3.33 2.89
C SER A 131 5.68 4.67 3.61
N VAL A 132 6.81 5.40 3.59
CA VAL A 132 6.93 6.73 4.18
C VAL A 132 6.12 7.74 3.36
N PRO A 133 5.25 8.55 4.00
CA PRO A 133 4.40 9.49 3.30
C PRO A 133 5.19 10.61 2.64
N ARG A 134 4.66 11.08 1.50
CA ARG A 134 5.12 12.31 0.84
C ARG A 134 4.22 13.47 1.22
N ARG A 135 4.63 14.69 0.93
CA ARG A 135 3.85 15.91 1.16
C ARG A 135 2.42 15.81 0.59
N SER A 136 2.25 15.21 -0.58
CA SER A 136 0.94 15.02 -1.22
C SER A 136 -0.03 14.16 -0.40
N PHE A 137 0.48 13.23 0.41
CA PHE A 137 -0.35 12.46 1.33
C PHE A 137 -0.94 13.35 2.43
N PHE A 138 -0.13 14.20 3.06
CA PHE A 138 -0.62 15.14 4.08
C PHE A 138 -1.60 16.16 3.50
N ASP A 139 -1.34 16.63 2.27
CA ASP A 139 -2.25 17.53 1.55
C ASP A 139 -3.61 16.84 1.26
N LEU A 140 -3.59 15.55 0.94
CA LEU A 140 -4.82 14.79 0.73
C LEU A 140 -5.60 14.58 2.05
N ILE A 141 -4.95 14.07 3.10
CA ILE A 141 -5.65 13.66 4.33
C ILE A 141 -6.21 14.85 5.12
N ARG A 142 -5.65 16.06 5.01
CA ARG A 142 -6.22 17.25 5.67
C ARG A 142 -7.66 17.54 5.25
N HIS A 143 -8.06 17.18 4.02
CA HIS A 143 -9.43 17.36 3.54
C HIS A 143 -10.45 16.40 4.19
N PHE A 144 -9.98 15.39 4.89
CA PHE A 144 -10.79 14.38 5.59
C PHE A 144 -10.73 14.52 7.12
N SER A 145 -10.15 15.61 7.61
CA SER A 145 -10.17 16.01 9.03
C SER A 145 -11.09 17.24 9.17
N PRO A 146 -11.94 17.33 10.23
CA PRO A 146 -12.77 18.50 10.48
C PRO A 146 -11.91 19.77 10.61
N PRO A 147 -12.29 20.89 9.95
CA PRO A 147 -11.48 22.13 9.93
C PRO A 147 -11.21 22.75 11.30
N ASP A 148 -12.10 22.54 12.25
CA ASP A 148 -12.01 23.02 13.63
C ASP A 148 -11.27 22.07 14.57
N HIS A 149 -10.73 20.98 14.06
CA HIS A 149 -9.99 20.00 14.84
C HIS A 149 -8.48 20.31 14.86
N ARG A 150 -7.85 20.18 16.03
CA ARG A 150 -6.42 20.43 16.22
C ARG A 150 -5.52 19.63 15.26
N GLU A 151 -5.92 18.42 14.92
CA GLU A 151 -5.18 17.60 13.95
C GLU A 151 -5.22 18.20 12.54
N HIS A 152 -6.34 18.83 12.14
CA HIS A 152 -6.43 19.56 10.88
C HIS A 152 -5.44 20.74 10.84
N GLU A 153 -5.39 21.53 11.92
CA GLU A 153 -4.45 22.64 12.04
C GLU A 153 -2.99 22.14 11.86
N LYS A 154 -2.64 21.02 12.52
CA LYS A 154 -1.30 20.44 12.38
C LYS A 154 -1.01 19.94 10.95
N LEU A 155 -1.98 19.34 10.27
CA LEU A 155 -1.84 18.94 8.86
C LEU A 155 -1.64 20.15 7.94
N VAL A 156 -2.33 21.26 8.20
CA VAL A 156 -2.13 22.53 7.47
C VAL A 156 -0.75 23.13 7.74
N GLU A 157 -0.30 23.10 9.00
CA GLU A 157 1.02 23.56 9.41
C GLU A 157 2.14 22.81 8.66
N PHE A 158 2.09 21.49 8.57
CA PHE A 158 3.04 20.67 7.80
C PHE A 158 3.16 21.06 6.33
N LEU A 159 2.15 21.70 5.78
CA LEU A 159 2.12 22.13 4.39
C LEU A 159 2.63 23.56 4.17
N GLN A 160 2.92 24.29 5.24
CA GLN A 160 3.50 25.62 5.13
C GLN A 160 4.97 25.56 4.69
N PRO A 161 5.42 26.50 3.86
CA PRO A 161 6.84 26.62 3.50
C PRO A 161 7.71 26.92 4.73
N GLY A 162 8.96 26.49 4.70
CA GLY A 162 9.91 26.69 5.81
C GLY A 162 9.64 25.75 6.96
N GLU A 163 9.45 26.26 8.16
CA GLU A 163 9.30 25.48 9.41
C GLU A 163 8.30 24.33 9.30
N GLY A 164 7.16 24.52 8.63
CA GLY A 164 6.18 23.45 8.44
C GLY A 164 6.72 22.28 7.63
N THR A 165 7.51 22.56 6.59
CA THR A 165 8.18 21.53 5.79
C THR A 165 9.23 20.77 6.61
N ASP A 166 10.00 21.49 7.44
CA ASP A 166 11.03 20.91 8.31
C ASP A 166 10.37 20.05 9.39
N ASP A 167 9.30 20.52 10.01
CA ASP A 167 8.49 19.77 10.97
C ASP A 167 7.93 18.47 10.36
N MET A 168 7.38 18.55 9.15
CA MET A 168 6.89 17.36 8.44
C MET A 168 8.01 16.36 8.16
N TYR A 169 9.20 16.85 7.79
CA TYR A 169 10.37 16.02 7.57
C TYR A 169 10.79 15.29 8.85
N GLU A 170 10.93 16.00 9.96
CA GLU A 170 11.28 15.45 11.27
C GLU A 170 10.21 14.44 11.76
N TYR A 171 8.93 14.78 11.57
CA TYR A 171 7.80 13.97 12.00
C TYR A 171 7.69 12.63 11.25
N ALA A 172 7.90 12.63 9.93
CA ALA A 172 7.63 11.45 9.10
C ALA A 172 8.88 10.88 8.44
N GLN A 173 9.66 11.71 7.74
CA GLN A 173 10.73 11.24 6.86
C GLN A 173 11.96 10.77 7.63
N ARG A 174 12.41 11.55 8.61
CA ARG A 174 13.58 11.23 9.42
C ARG A 174 13.40 9.96 10.24
N VAL A 175 12.24 9.82 10.87
CA VAL A 175 11.91 8.63 11.69
C VAL A 175 11.37 7.47 10.86
N ARG A 176 11.18 7.68 9.54
CA ARG A 176 10.62 6.70 8.59
C ARG A 176 9.22 6.21 8.98
N ARG A 177 8.40 7.11 9.53
CA ARG A 177 7.01 6.82 9.89
C ARG A 177 6.22 6.47 8.64
N THR A 178 5.41 5.42 8.71
CA THR A 178 4.58 4.95 7.60
C THR A 178 3.26 5.72 7.50
N MET A 179 2.59 5.67 6.32
CA MET A 179 1.26 6.26 6.15
C MET A 179 0.23 5.66 7.09
N ALA A 180 0.31 4.35 7.33
CA ALA A 180 -0.58 3.66 8.28
C ALA A 180 -0.39 4.18 9.72
N GLU A 181 0.86 4.42 10.16
CA GLU A 181 1.15 5.00 11.47
C GLU A 181 0.66 6.44 11.58
N VAL A 182 0.83 7.25 10.53
CA VAL A 182 0.26 8.61 10.50
C VAL A 182 -1.27 8.56 10.65
N LEU A 183 -1.95 7.70 9.89
CA LEU A 183 -3.41 7.54 10.01
C LEU A 183 -3.83 7.03 11.38
N ALA A 184 -3.03 6.19 12.04
CA ALA A 184 -3.31 5.72 13.41
C ALA A 184 -3.22 6.85 14.43
N GLU A 185 -2.34 7.83 14.21
CA GLU A 185 -2.15 8.99 15.08
C GLU A 185 -3.19 10.10 14.83
N PHE A 186 -3.46 10.44 13.57
CA PHE A 186 -4.45 11.46 13.17
C PHE A 186 -5.88 10.87 13.14
N LYS A 187 -6.48 10.67 14.31
CA LYS A 187 -7.74 9.94 14.48
C LYS A 187 -8.96 10.65 13.88
N SER A 188 -8.93 11.98 13.77
CA SER A 188 -9.99 12.77 13.15
C SER A 188 -10.10 12.57 11.64
N VAL A 189 -9.03 12.07 11.01
CA VAL A 189 -9.01 11.81 9.57
C VAL A 189 -9.86 10.60 9.24
N GLN A 190 -10.92 10.82 8.45
CA GLN A 190 -11.89 9.79 8.02
C GLN A 190 -11.95 9.74 6.49
N VAL A 191 -11.11 8.92 5.89
CA VAL A 191 -11.02 8.79 4.42
C VAL A 191 -12.03 7.76 3.92
N PRO A 192 -12.89 8.10 2.95
CA PRO A 192 -13.79 7.11 2.33
C PRO A 192 -13.02 6.07 1.51
N PRO A 193 -13.53 4.81 1.38
CA PRO A 193 -12.93 3.77 0.55
C PRO A 193 -12.70 4.18 -0.92
N SER A 194 -13.53 5.10 -1.42
CA SER A 194 -13.42 5.63 -2.78
C SER A 194 -12.10 6.36 -3.08
N TYR A 195 -11.35 6.74 -2.05
CA TYR A 195 -10.04 7.40 -2.16
C TYR A 195 -8.85 6.45 -1.97
N ALA A 196 -9.07 5.14 -1.83
CA ALA A 196 -7.99 4.19 -1.54
C ALA A 196 -6.82 4.29 -2.54
N MET A 197 -7.11 4.45 -3.82
CA MET A 197 -6.11 4.56 -4.90
C MET A 197 -5.38 5.91 -4.93
N GLU A 198 -5.95 6.96 -4.32
CA GLU A 198 -5.29 8.27 -4.19
C GLU A 198 -4.49 8.35 -2.89
N LEU A 199 -4.95 7.65 -1.86
CA LEU A 199 -4.37 7.68 -0.52
C LEU A 199 -3.03 6.96 -0.47
N PHE A 200 -2.92 5.80 -1.12
CA PHE A 200 -1.74 4.96 -1.06
C PHE A 200 -1.07 4.79 -2.43
N PRO A 201 0.26 4.80 -2.49
CA PRO A 201 0.98 4.51 -3.72
C PRO A 201 0.83 3.02 -4.09
N LEU A 202 1.07 2.72 -5.37
CA LEU A 202 1.16 1.34 -5.83
C LEU A 202 2.38 0.65 -5.21
N MET A 203 2.19 -0.62 -4.85
CA MET A 203 3.28 -1.52 -4.45
C MET A 203 4.30 -1.61 -5.59
N ARG A 204 5.58 -1.56 -5.23
CA ARG A 204 6.69 -1.68 -6.18
C ARG A 204 7.41 -3.00 -5.97
N ALA A 205 7.75 -3.65 -7.06
CA ALA A 205 8.74 -4.72 -7.05
C ALA A 205 10.08 -4.19 -6.51
N ARG A 206 10.79 -5.00 -5.76
CA ARG A 206 12.08 -4.69 -5.11
C ARG A 206 13.12 -5.71 -5.48
#